data_1a9de36b5bc44d3e0e8a25117be49fac
#
_entry.id   1a9de36b5bc44d3e0e8a25117be49fac
#
_cell.length_a   1.000
_cell.length_b   1.000
_cell.length_c   1.000
_cell.angle_alpha   90.00
_cell.angle_beta   90.00
_cell.angle_gamma   90.00
#
_symmetry.space_group_name_H-M   'P 1'
#
loop_
_entity.id
_entity.type
_entity.pdbx_description
1 polymer ?
#
loop_
_entity_poly.entity_id
_entity_poly.type
_entity_poly.pdbx_seq_one_letter_code
_entity_poly.pdbx_strand_id
1 'polypeptide(L)'
;MANTKDPKIDLQRRAIVAGAVAASSQLLSPLSAFADTKRPTSTGSMSMDIDRFVADCIAANEEADAQAAINEILARAVSTPSAVLAALGDPDKAGLNVLLSSPTLTIFAASWTPQMNLMPHDHLMWANIGIYTGREDNIFWKRTSDGIRAFGADALFAKDTAMLAEDALHSVTNPLQRFTGGIHIYGGDFFDTTRSQWNPETLEEEPSDGAKIREMFRRENERLGLSI
;
A
#
# COMPACT_ATOMS: atom_id res chain seq x y z
N MET A 1 4.36 35.20 -17.37
CA MET A 1 3.89 34.74 -16.02
C MET A 1 3.18 33.42 -16.27
N ALA A 2 3.89 32.31 -16.10
CA ALA A 2 3.35 30.96 -16.29
C ALA A 2 2.82 30.48 -14.94
N ASN A 3 1.53 30.18 -14.89
CA ASN A 3 0.83 29.68 -13.73
C ASN A 3 1.13 28.17 -13.61
N THR A 4 2.13 27.81 -12.81
CA THR A 4 2.44 26.42 -12.49
C THR A 4 1.38 25.89 -11.55
N LYS A 5 0.43 25.09 -12.08
CA LYS A 5 -0.49 24.31 -11.24
C LYS A 5 0.34 23.29 -10.46
N ASP A 6 0.35 23.42 -9.14
CA ASP A 6 0.86 22.37 -8.24
C ASP A 6 0.10 21.06 -8.52
N PRO A 7 0.79 19.91 -8.66
CA PRO A 7 0.12 18.63 -8.79
C PRO A 7 -0.70 18.38 -7.52
N LYS A 8 -2.01 18.25 -7.67
CA LYS A 8 -2.90 17.92 -6.55
C LYS A 8 -2.71 16.44 -6.22
N ILE A 9 -2.06 16.16 -5.10
CA ILE A 9 -2.14 14.86 -4.46
C ILE A 9 -3.51 14.80 -3.81
N ASP A 10 -4.42 14.02 -4.41
CA ASP A 10 -5.78 13.86 -3.88
C ASP A 10 -5.74 12.81 -2.75
N LEU A 11 -5.43 13.31 -1.55
CA LEU A 11 -5.50 12.52 -0.33
C LEU A 11 -6.96 12.49 0.13
N GLN A 12 -7.71 11.48 -0.24
CA GLN A 12 -9.06 11.28 0.30
C GLN A 12 -8.98 11.02 1.81
N ARG A 13 -9.05 12.10 2.59
CA ARG A 13 -9.25 12.01 4.03
C ARG A 13 -10.64 11.44 4.32
N ARG A 14 -10.69 10.30 5.00
CA ARG A 14 -11.94 9.76 5.53
C ARG A 14 -12.61 10.80 6.43
N ALA A 15 -13.83 11.23 6.06
CA ALA A 15 -14.70 11.95 6.95
C ALA A 15 -15.15 11.01 8.07
N ILE A 16 -14.76 11.30 9.30
CA ILE A 16 -15.29 10.65 10.49
C ILE A 16 -16.72 11.16 10.68
N VAL A 17 -17.70 10.36 10.33
CA VAL A 17 -19.10 10.64 10.70
C VAL A 17 -19.29 10.26 12.16
N ALA A 18 -19.28 11.25 13.04
CA ALA A 18 -19.69 11.10 14.42
C ALA A 18 -21.22 10.93 14.47
N GLY A 19 -21.67 9.68 14.52
CA GLY A 19 -23.08 9.35 14.77
C GLY A 19 -23.43 9.59 16.22
N ALA A 20 -24.31 10.56 16.49
CA ALA A 20 -24.89 10.81 17.81
C ALA A 20 -25.79 9.62 18.20
N VAL A 21 -25.46 8.94 19.30
CA VAL A 21 -26.31 7.92 19.93
C VAL A 21 -27.36 8.62 20.77
N ALA A 22 -28.61 8.62 20.31
CA ALA A 22 -29.75 8.98 21.14
C ALA A 22 -30.13 7.78 22.03
N ALA A 23 -30.01 7.95 23.34
CA ALA A 23 -30.45 7.00 24.32
C ALA A 23 -31.97 7.07 24.45
N SER A 24 -32.68 5.97 24.12
CA SER A 24 -34.07 5.76 24.50
C SER A 24 -34.18 4.54 25.41
N SER A 25 -34.50 4.82 26.64
CA SER A 25 -34.85 3.86 27.67
C SER A 25 -36.21 3.21 27.37
N GLN A 26 -36.28 1.87 27.27
CA GLN A 26 -37.52 1.12 27.41
C GLN A 26 -37.36 -0.14 28.26
N LEU A 27 -38.34 -0.31 29.09
CA LEU A 27 -38.62 -1.15 30.18
C LEU A 27 -38.47 -2.67 29.97
N LEU A 28 -38.09 -3.35 31.05
CA LEU A 28 -38.03 -4.78 31.28
C LEU A 28 -39.41 -5.47 31.15
N SER A 29 -39.41 -6.66 30.53
CA SER A 29 -40.32 -7.76 30.82
C SER A 29 -39.69 -9.13 30.54
N PRO A 30 -40.11 -10.23 31.18
CA PRO A 30 -39.21 -11.28 31.60
C PRO A 30 -39.19 -12.55 30.74
N LEU A 31 -38.13 -13.32 30.97
CA LEU A 31 -37.86 -14.74 30.71
C LEU A 31 -38.87 -15.57 29.88
N SER A 32 -38.38 -16.14 28.82
CA SER A 32 -38.81 -17.44 28.32
C SER A 32 -37.64 -18.27 27.79
N ALA A 33 -37.72 -19.55 28.15
CA ALA A 33 -36.76 -20.61 28.15
C ALA A 33 -36.03 -20.91 26.83
N PHE A 34 -34.76 -21.26 26.94
CA PHE A 34 -33.95 -22.30 26.30
C PHE A 34 -34.43 -22.86 24.94
N ALA A 35 -33.70 -22.49 23.89
CA ALA A 35 -33.38 -23.40 22.81
C ALA A 35 -31.88 -23.34 22.59
N ASP A 36 -31.22 -24.44 22.91
CA ASP A 36 -29.79 -24.70 22.68
C ASP A 36 -29.56 -24.86 21.17
N THR A 37 -29.44 -23.75 20.46
CA THR A 37 -28.97 -23.77 19.08
C THR A 37 -27.46 -23.72 19.13
N LYS A 38 -26.84 -24.88 18.98
CA LYS A 38 -25.44 -25.09 18.67
C LYS A 38 -25.02 -24.08 17.57
N ARG A 39 -24.43 -22.97 18.01
CA ARG A 39 -23.79 -22.00 17.13
C ARG A 39 -22.65 -22.72 16.40
N PRO A 40 -22.63 -22.80 15.08
CA PRO A 40 -21.46 -23.33 14.40
C PRO A 40 -20.28 -22.41 14.70
N THR A 41 -19.33 -22.90 15.50
CA THR A 41 -18.03 -22.30 15.70
C THR A 41 -17.19 -22.54 14.44
N SER A 42 -17.51 -21.85 13.36
CA SER A 42 -16.62 -21.72 12.22
C SER A 42 -15.89 -20.38 12.36
N THR A 43 -14.93 -20.31 13.26
CA THR A 43 -13.85 -19.33 13.21
C THR A 43 -12.79 -19.78 12.20
N GLY A 44 -13.20 -20.08 10.99
CA GLY A 44 -12.30 -20.08 9.86
C GLY A 44 -11.94 -18.63 9.60
N SER A 45 -10.69 -18.22 9.86
CA SER A 45 -10.15 -16.97 9.32
C SER A 45 -10.40 -17.01 7.82
N MET A 46 -11.29 -16.14 7.31
CA MET A 46 -11.52 -16.06 5.87
C MET A 46 -10.25 -15.46 5.27
N SER A 47 -9.54 -16.28 4.50
CA SER A 47 -8.39 -15.83 3.70
C SER A 47 -8.90 -15.00 2.53
N MET A 48 -8.15 -13.97 2.12
CA MET A 48 -8.40 -13.26 0.87
C MET A 48 -8.14 -14.21 -0.31
N ASP A 49 -9.05 -14.22 -1.27
CA ASP A 49 -8.86 -14.93 -2.54
C ASP A 49 -7.98 -14.08 -3.44
N ILE A 50 -6.70 -14.44 -3.56
CA ILE A 50 -5.70 -13.69 -4.34
C ILE A 50 -6.04 -13.72 -5.82
N ASP A 51 -6.44 -14.87 -6.36
CA ASP A 51 -6.74 -15.00 -7.79
C ASP A 51 -7.93 -14.12 -8.18
N ARG A 52 -8.95 -14.10 -7.32
CA ARG A 52 -10.10 -13.22 -7.51
C ARG A 52 -9.72 -11.74 -7.37
N PHE A 53 -8.92 -11.38 -6.38
CA PHE A 53 -8.44 -10.00 -6.22
C PHE A 53 -7.68 -9.51 -7.46
N VAL A 54 -6.79 -10.33 -7.99
CA VAL A 54 -6.05 -10.02 -9.23
C VAL A 54 -7.00 -9.91 -10.42
N ALA A 55 -7.94 -10.85 -10.58
CA ALA A 55 -8.93 -10.81 -11.67
C ALA A 55 -9.82 -9.56 -11.59
N ASP A 56 -10.28 -9.17 -10.40
CA ASP A 56 -11.07 -7.96 -10.19
C ASP A 56 -10.26 -6.70 -10.55
N CYS A 57 -8.96 -6.63 -10.21
CA CYS A 57 -8.06 -5.54 -10.60
C CYS A 57 -7.84 -5.48 -12.13
N ILE A 58 -7.67 -6.63 -12.79
CA ILE A 58 -7.54 -6.69 -14.25
C ILE A 58 -8.80 -6.16 -14.93
N ALA A 59 -9.98 -6.56 -14.45
CA ALA A 59 -11.25 -6.07 -15.00
C ALA A 59 -11.42 -4.56 -14.79
N ALA A 60 -11.09 -4.05 -13.60
CA ALA A 60 -11.17 -2.63 -13.28
C ALA A 60 -10.14 -1.79 -14.05
N ASN A 61 -9.04 -2.39 -14.53
CA ASN A 61 -8.05 -1.69 -15.35
C ASN A 61 -8.56 -1.28 -16.73
N GLU A 62 -9.68 -1.85 -17.17
CA GLU A 62 -10.37 -1.47 -18.43
C GLU A 62 -11.38 -0.32 -18.23
N GLU A 63 -11.61 0.14 -17.00
CA GLU A 63 -12.54 1.22 -16.71
C GLU A 63 -11.97 2.60 -17.07
N ALA A 64 -12.82 3.59 -17.29
CA ALA A 64 -12.42 4.94 -17.66
C ALA A 64 -11.57 5.64 -16.57
N ASP A 65 -11.81 5.31 -15.29
CA ASP A 65 -10.99 5.72 -14.16
C ASP A 65 -10.45 4.47 -13.46
N ALA A 66 -9.55 3.79 -14.16
CA ALA A 66 -8.93 2.53 -13.70
C ALA A 66 -8.27 2.67 -12.32
N GLN A 67 -7.55 3.77 -12.09
CA GLN A 67 -6.88 4.00 -10.82
C GLN A 67 -7.86 4.05 -9.65
N ALA A 68 -8.95 4.79 -9.78
CA ALA A 68 -9.96 4.90 -8.73
C ALA A 68 -10.69 3.57 -8.51
N ALA A 69 -11.11 2.89 -9.59
CA ALA A 69 -11.78 1.60 -9.50
C ALA A 69 -10.92 0.54 -8.79
N ILE A 70 -9.64 0.46 -9.15
CA ILE A 70 -8.67 -0.44 -8.51
C ILE A 70 -8.42 -0.03 -7.05
N ASN A 71 -8.38 1.28 -6.74
CA ASN A 71 -8.22 1.72 -5.35
C ASN A 71 -9.39 1.29 -4.46
N GLU A 72 -10.61 1.25 -4.96
CA GLU A 72 -11.76 0.72 -4.21
C GLU A 72 -11.62 -0.78 -3.92
N ILE A 73 -11.11 -1.56 -4.88
CA ILE A 73 -10.83 -2.99 -4.69
C ILE A 73 -9.75 -3.18 -3.62
N LEU A 74 -8.66 -2.42 -3.72
CA LEU A 74 -7.56 -2.44 -2.77
C LEU A 74 -8.02 -2.04 -1.36
N ALA A 75 -8.81 -0.97 -1.24
CA ALA A 75 -9.34 -0.50 0.04
C ALA A 75 -10.22 -1.56 0.72
N ARG A 76 -11.06 -2.28 -0.06
CA ARG A 76 -11.83 -3.42 0.47
C ARG A 76 -10.92 -4.54 0.95
N ALA A 77 -9.88 -4.89 0.18
CA ALA A 77 -8.93 -5.94 0.56
C ALA A 77 -8.22 -5.60 1.87
N VAL A 78 -7.58 -4.43 1.97
CA VAL A 78 -6.82 -4.05 3.16
C VAL A 78 -7.70 -3.67 4.37
N SER A 79 -9.00 -3.49 4.18
CA SER A 79 -9.95 -3.25 5.29
C SER A 79 -10.01 -4.42 6.28
N THR A 80 -9.63 -5.62 5.83
CA THR A 80 -9.58 -6.85 6.63
C THR A 80 -8.15 -7.42 6.66
N PRO A 81 -7.21 -6.81 7.42
CA PRO A 81 -5.81 -7.21 7.44
C PRO A 81 -5.58 -8.70 7.72
N SER A 82 -6.38 -9.30 8.61
CA SER A 82 -6.27 -10.73 8.94
C SER A 82 -6.53 -11.64 7.74
N ALA A 83 -7.41 -11.24 6.82
CA ALA A 83 -7.66 -12.02 5.59
C ALA A 83 -6.48 -11.92 4.61
N VAL A 84 -5.85 -10.73 4.51
CA VAL A 84 -4.65 -10.53 3.68
C VAL A 84 -3.48 -11.31 4.26
N LEU A 85 -3.24 -11.23 5.57
CA LEU A 85 -2.18 -11.99 6.26
C LEU A 85 -2.39 -13.50 6.13
N ALA A 86 -3.64 -13.99 6.20
CA ALA A 86 -3.93 -15.41 5.99
C ALA A 86 -3.63 -15.88 4.56
N ALA A 87 -3.71 -14.98 3.57
CA ALA A 87 -3.46 -15.27 2.15
C ALA A 87 -1.98 -15.13 1.76
N LEU A 88 -1.32 -14.05 2.21
CA LEU A 88 0.04 -13.69 1.81
C LEU A 88 1.10 -14.12 2.83
N GLY A 89 0.70 -14.46 4.06
CA GLY A 89 1.59 -14.69 5.20
C GLY A 89 1.97 -13.39 5.92
N ASP A 90 2.52 -13.54 7.12
CA ASP A 90 3.14 -12.42 7.84
C ASP A 90 4.44 -12.01 7.14
N PRO A 91 4.72 -10.70 6.96
CA PRO A 91 6.01 -10.25 6.47
C PRO A 91 7.14 -10.67 7.43
N ASP A 92 8.07 -11.45 6.94
CA ASP A 92 9.20 -12.00 7.71
C ASP A 92 10.58 -11.64 7.13
N LYS A 93 10.61 -11.09 5.92
CA LYS A 93 11.80 -10.56 5.23
C LYS A 93 11.43 -9.43 4.28
N ALA A 94 12.41 -8.55 3.97
CA ALA A 94 12.23 -7.54 2.94
C ALA A 94 12.17 -8.19 1.55
N GLY A 95 11.27 -7.70 0.71
CA GLY A 95 11.15 -8.17 -0.67
C GLY A 95 9.82 -7.83 -1.31
N LEU A 96 9.68 -8.27 -2.55
CA LEU A 96 8.48 -8.13 -3.35
C LEU A 96 7.94 -9.53 -3.69
N ASN A 97 6.70 -9.81 -3.32
CA ASN A 97 5.95 -10.98 -3.75
C ASN A 97 5.05 -10.57 -4.93
N VAL A 98 5.44 -10.89 -6.16
CA VAL A 98 4.74 -10.49 -7.38
C VAL A 98 3.49 -11.35 -7.55
N LEU A 99 2.32 -10.70 -7.60
CA LEU A 99 1.01 -11.32 -7.82
C LEU A 99 0.60 -11.24 -9.29
N LEU A 100 0.98 -10.16 -9.98
CA LEU A 100 0.76 -9.95 -11.41
C LEU A 100 1.89 -9.08 -11.98
N SER A 101 2.38 -9.44 -13.16
CA SER A 101 3.24 -8.59 -13.99
C SER A 101 2.76 -8.66 -15.43
N SER A 102 2.32 -7.53 -15.97
CA SER A 102 1.86 -7.40 -17.35
C SER A 102 2.23 -6.03 -17.91
N PRO A 103 2.14 -5.81 -19.23
CA PRO A 103 2.44 -4.51 -19.83
C PRO A 103 1.55 -3.36 -19.34
N THR A 104 0.35 -3.65 -18.83
CA THR A 104 -0.64 -2.62 -18.47
C THR A 104 -0.97 -2.57 -16.98
N LEU A 105 -0.55 -3.58 -16.20
CA LEU A 105 -0.84 -3.65 -14.78
C LEU A 105 0.20 -4.50 -14.06
N THR A 106 0.77 -3.99 -12.99
CA THR A 106 1.65 -4.73 -12.08
C THR A 106 1.10 -4.70 -10.67
N ILE A 107 1.05 -5.85 -9.99
CA ILE A 107 0.59 -6.00 -8.61
C ILE A 107 1.63 -6.80 -7.83
N PHE A 108 2.07 -6.29 -6.69
CA PHE A 108 2.89 -7.05 -5.77
C PHE A 108 2.61 -6.71 -4.30
N ALA A 109 2.88 -7.65 -3.41
CA ALA A 109 2.98 -7.38 -1.98
C ALA A 109 4.43 -7.03 -1.65
N ALA A 110 4.65 -5.82 -1.12
CA ALA A 110 5.93 -5.36 -0.62
C ALA A 110 6.05 -5.60 0.88
N SER A 111 7.24 -5.99 1.32
CA SER A 111 7.57 -6.15 2.72
C SER A 111 8.81 -5.31 3.06
N TRP A 112 8.67 -4.47 4.08
CA TRP A 112 9.73 -3.57 4.57
C TRP A 112 10.21 -4.05 5.94
N THR A 113 11.52 -4.26 6.09
CA THR A 113 12.12 -4.56 7.41
C THR A 113 11.93 -3.40 8.38
N PRO A 114 12.05 -3.64 9.70
CA PRO A 114 12.11 -2.57 10.69
C PRO A 114 13.13 -1.49 10.32
N GLN A 115 12.69 -0.22 10.29
CA GLN A 115 13.50 0.98 10.02
C GLN A 115 14.13 1.03 8.62
N MET A 116 13.62 0.26 7.67
CA MET A 116 14.07 0.29 6.28
C MET A 116 13.67 1.60 5.61
N ASN A 117 14.59 2.11 4.77
CA ASN A 117 14.37 3.27 3.92
C ASN A 117 14.59 2.90 2.46
N LEU A 118 13.69 3.34 1.59
CA LEU A 118 13.84 3.28 0.14
C LEU A 118 14.10 4.69 -0.39
N MET A 119 15.13 4.82 -1.24
CA MET A 119 15.53 6.08 -1.83
C MET A 119 14.40 6.78 -2.59
N PRO A 120 14.49 8.09 -2.83
CA PRO A 120 13.57 8.78 -3.72
C PRO A 120 13.59 8.15 -5.12
N HIS A 121 12.40 7.92 -5.68
CA HIS A 121 12.21 7.32 -7.00
C HIS A 121 10.88 7.76 -7.61
N ASP A 122 10.75 7.63 -8.91
CA ASP A 122 9.51 7.78 -9.63
C ASP A 122 9.05 6.45 -10.22
N HIS A 123 7.81 6.42 -10.67
CA HIS A 123 7.23 5.24 -11.31
C HIS A 123 6.97 5.47 -12.79
N LEU A 124 6.73 6.73 -13.21
CA LEU A 124 6.26 7.14 -14.53
C LEU A 124 4.96 6.43 -14.94
N MET A 125 4.18 6.05 -13.94
CA MET A 125 2.85 5.46 -14.03
C MET A 125 2.13 5.72 -12.70
N TRP A 126 0.80 5.75 -12.72
CA TRP A 126 0.04 5.87 -11.48
C TRP A 126 0.26 4.64 -10.57
N ALA A 127 0.14 4.84 -9.27
CA ALA A 127 0.23 3.76 -8.30
C ALA A 127 -0.88 3.86 -7.23
N ASN A 128 -1.32 2.69 -6.76
CA ASN A 128 -2.14 2.56 -5.56
C ASN A 128 -1.37 1.76 -4.52
N ILE A 129 -1.32 2.27 -3.30
CA ILE A 129 -0.65 1.64 -2.16
C ILE A 129 -1.70 1.33 -1.11
N GLY A 130 -1.76 0.09 -0.61
CA GLY A 130 -2.65 -0.29 0.48
C GLY A 130 -1.93 -1.07 1.55
N ILE A 131 -1.92 -0.58 2.79
CA ILE A 131 -1.18 -1.18 3.89
C ILE A 131 -2.08 -2.17 4.64
N TYR A 132 -1.62 -3.43 4.76
CA TYR A 132 -2.33 -4.45 5.53
C TYR A 132 -1.69 -4.75 6.89
N THR A 133 -0.43 -4.37 7.11
CA THR A 133 0.22 -4.44 8.44
C THR A 133 1.33 -3.41 8.56
N GLY A 134 1.55 -2.90 9.76
CA GLY A 134 2.61 -1.92 10.03
C GLY A 134 2.23 -0.48 9.63
N ARG A 135 3.21 0.23 9.09
CA ARG A 135 3.12 1.62 8.67
C ARG A 135 4.15 1.91 7.57
N GLU A 136 3.72 2.64 6.57
CA GLU A 136 4.58 3.16 5.52
C GLU A 136 4.52 4.69 5.51
N ASP A 137 5.65 5.35 5.71
CA ASP A 137 5.78 6.80 5.58
C ASP A 137 6.32 7.13 4.21
N ASN A 138 5.65 8.08 3.54
CA ASN A 138 6.00 8.57 2.23
C ASN A 138 6.46 10.02 2.36
N ILE A 139 7.64 10.36 1.84
CA ILE A 139 8.08 11.73 1.62
C ILE A 139 7.93 12.02 0.12
N PHE A 140 7.19 13.07 -0.22
CA PHE A 140 6.99 13.50 -1.59
C PHE A 140 8.00 14.56 -1.98
N TRP A 141 8.58 14.37 -3.18
CA TRP A 141 9.60 15.23 -3.72
C TRP A 141 9.12 15.90 -5.00
N LYS A 142 9.66 17.05 -5.32
CA LYS A 142 9.47 17.72 -6.61
C LYS A 142 10.81 18.05 -7.25
N ARG A 143 10.87 17.92 -8.57
CA ARG A 143 12.03 18.34 -9.36
C ARG A 143 12.19 19.86 -9.29
N THR A 144 13.42 20.32 -9.17
CA THR A 144 13.83 21.73 -9.18
C THR A 144 14.95 21.91 -10.22
N SER A 145 15.43 23.15 -10.43
CA SER A 145 16.61 23.40 -11.29
C SER A 145 17.88 22.67 -10.81
N ASP A 146 17.96 22.39 -9.50
CA ASP A 146 19.19 21.93 -8.84
C ASP A 146 19.05 20.49 -8.28
N GLY A 147 18.06 19.73 -8.75
CA GLY A 147 17.78 18.35 -8.31
C GLY A 147 16.36 18.15 -7.81
N ILE A 148 16.21 17.58 -6.62
CA ILE A 148 14.90 17.35 -6.01
C ILE A 148 14.80 18.02 -4.63
N ARG A 149 13.55 18.36 -4.22
CA ARG A 149 13.29 18.93 -2.89
C ARG A 149 12.00 18.35 -2.32
N ALA A 150 12.04 17.93 -1.06
CA ALA A 150 10.85 17.49 -0.34
C ALA A 150 9.83 18.64 -0.22
N PHE A 151 8.54 18.33 -0.43
CA PHE A 151 7.45 19.31 -0.33
C PHE A 151 6.26 18.80 0.50
N GLY A 152 6.20 17.52 0.81
CA GLY A 152 5.13 16.94 1.59
C GLY A 152 5.52 15.58 2.14
N ALA A 153 4.73 15.08 3.07
CA ALA A 153 4.84 13.73 3.60
C ALA A 153 3.46 13.24 4.02
N ASP A 154 3.28 11.92 3.94
CA ASP A 154 2.09 11.24 4.46
C ASP A 154 2.47 9.91 5.10
N ALA A 155 1.62 9.43 6.01
CA ALA A 155 1.82 8.18 6.71
C ALA A 155 0.60 7.27 6.50
N LEU A 156 0.84 6.08 5.94
CA LEU A 156 -0.17 5.07 5.73
C LEU A 156 -0.09 4.00 6.82
N PHE A 157 -1.18 3.81 7.52
CA PHE A 157 -1.32 2.76 8.53
C PHE A 157 -2.07 1.55 7.97
N ALA A 158 -2.09 0.45 8.71
CA ALA A 158 -2.90 -0.70 8.33
C ALA A 158 -4.35 -0.28 8.07
N LYS A 159 -4.90 -0.65 6.91
CA LYS A 159 -6.20 -0.33 6.31
C LYS A 159 -6.25 0.97 5.51
N ASP A 160 -5.19 1.77 5.50
CA ASP A 160 -5.14 2.96 4.67
C ASP A 160 -4.75 2.59 3.22
N THR A 161 -5.25 3.40 2.28
CA THR A 161 -4.81 3.39 0.89
C THR A 161 -4.41 4.78 0.44
N ALA A 162 -3.49 4.86 -0.51
CA ALA A 162 -3.12 6.09 -1.21
C ALA A 162 -3.11 5.87 -2.72
N MET A 163 -3.47 6.92 -3.45
CA MET A 163 -3.38 7.01 -4.91
C MET A 163 -2.24 7.98 -5.24
N LEU A 164 -1.26 7.53 -5.99
CA LEU A 164 -0.15 8.34 -6.47
C LEU A 164 -0.33 8.63 -7.96
N ALA A 165 -0.17 9.89 -8.36
CA ALA A 165 -0.22 10.28 -9.75
C ALA A 165 0.99 9.74 -10.54
N GLU A 166 0.89 9.72 -11.86
CA GLU A 166 1.94 9.22 -12.77
C GLU A 166 3.28 9.93 -12.57
N ASP A 167 3.27 11.22 -12.26
CA ASP A 167 4.45 12.06 -12.04
C ASP A 167 4.92 12.08 -10.58
N ALA A 168 4.34 11.24 -9.71
CA ALA A 168 4.72 11.17 -8.31
C ALA A 168 6.18 10.73 -8.16
N LEU A 169 6.92 11.49 -7.33
CA LEU A 169 8.27 11.18 -6.90
C LEU A 169 8.25 11.08 -5.39
N HIS A 170 8.58 9.92 -4.85
CA HIS A 170 8.54 9.70 -3.41
C HIS A 170 9.69 8.84 -2.90
N SER A 171 9.94 8.89 -1.61
CA SER A 171 10.75 7.94 -0.87
C SER A 171 9.89 7.28 0.21
N VAL A 172 10.22 6.03 0.55
CA VAL A 172 9.45 5.21 1.48
C VAL A 172 10.28 4.90 2.72
N THR A 173 9.64 4.94 3.88
CA THR A 173 10.24 4.52 5.15
C THR A 173 9.28 3.65 5.93
N ASN A 174 9.77 2.53 6.47
CA ASN A 174 9.12 1.84 7.57
C ASN A 174 9.70 2.39 8.90
N PRO A 175 8.99 3.29 9.62
CA PRO A 175 9.55 3.90 10.84
C PRO A 175 9.45 2.99 12.08
N LEU A 176 8.85 1.80 11.93
CA LEU A 176 8.55 0.91 13.05
C LEU A 176 9.71 -0.04 13.36
N GLN A 177 9.67 -0.63 14.56
CA GLN A 177 10.56 -1.72 14.99
C GLN A 177 10.01 -3.12 14.61
N ARG A 178 9.09 -3.18 13.68
CA ARG A 178 8.46 -4.40 13.14
C ARG A 178 8.30 -4.29 11.64
N PHE A 179 8.07 -5.41 10.98
CA PHE A 179 7.80 -5.42 9.54
C PHE A 179 6.53 -4.63 9.19
N THR A 180 6.56 -4.05 7.99
CA THR A 180 5.39 -3.47 7.33
C THR A 180 5.12 -4.26 6.07
N GLY A 181 3.84 -4.52 5.78
CA GLY A 181 3.39 -5.14 4.54
C GLY A 181 2.33 -4.32 3.85
N GLY A 182 2.51 -4.07 2.56
CA GLY A 182 1.59 -3.34 1.71
C GLY A 182 1.38 -4.03 0.36
N ILE A 183 0.20 -3.87 -0.22
CA ILE A 183 -0.07 -4.22 -1.61
C ILE A 183 0.12 -2.96 -2.45
N HIS A 184 0.96 -3.06 -3.47
CA HIS A 184 1.27 -1.98 -4.40
C HIS A 184 0.79 -2.39 -5.79
N ILE A 185 0.05 -1.49 -6.45
CA ILE A 185 -0.54 -1.70 -7.77
C ILE A 185 -0.14 -0.54 -8.67
N TYR A 186 0.34 -0.85 -9.86
CA TYR A 186 0.87 0.13 -10.82
C TYR A 186 0.17 -0.03 -12.17
N GLY A 187 -0.20 1.10 -12.78
CA GLY A 187 -0.85 1.14 -14.09
C GLY A 187 0.13 1.03 -15.25
N GLY A 188 0.90 -0.04 -15.28
CA GLY A 188 1.90 -0.31 -16.32
C GLY A 188 2.84 -1.45 -15.96
N ASP A 189 3.85 -1.66 -16.82
CA ASP A 189 4.94 -2.60 -16.57
C ASP A 189 5.98 -1.97 -15.64
N PHE A 190 5.81 -2.20 -14.34
CA PHE A 190 6.70 -1.65 -13.31
C PHE A 190 8.15 -2.12 -13.45
N PHE A 191 8.37 -3.34 -13.95
CA PHE A 191 9.70 -3.93 -13.99
C PHE A 191 10.49 -3.58 -15.25
N ASP A 192 9.81 -3.26 -16.37
CA ASP A 192 10.44 -2.95 -17.65
C ASP A 192 10.47 -1.44 -17.97
N THR A 193 9.70 -0.62 -17.26
CA THR A 193 9.68 0.84 -17.48
C THR A 193 10.98 1.48 -17.01
N THR A 194 11.66 2.13 -17.93
CA THR A 194 12.85 2.96 -17.62
C THR A 194 12.41 4.19 -16.82
N ARG A 195 12.96 4.36 -15.62
CA ARG A 195 12.60 5.41 -14.67
C ARG A 195 13.81 5.88 -13.86
N SER A 196 13.60 6.85 -13.00
CA SER A 196 14.66 7.46 -12.19
C SER A 196 14.60 7.05 -10.72
N GLN A 197 15.76 7.03 -10.11
CA GLN A 197 15.95 7.04 -8.67
C GLN A 197 16.97 8.11 -8.32
N TRP A 198 17.01 8.50 -7.04
CA TRP A 198 17.98 9.48 -6.55
C TRP A 198 18.82 8.88 -5.46
N ASN A 199 20.11 9.14 -5.51
CA ASN A 199 21.01 8.78 -4.45
C ASN A 199 20.52 9.40 -3.12
N PRO A 200 20.32 8.61 -2.05
CA PRO A 200 19.73 9.12 -0.81
C PRO A 200 20.62 10.12 -0.06
N GLU A 201 21.92 10.15 -0.32
CA GLU A 201 22.90 11.03 0.34
C GLU A 201 23.14 12.32 -0.45
N THR A 202 23.30 12.21 -1.79
CA THR A 202 23.66 13.35 -2.66
C THR A 202 22.44 13.97 -3.33
N LEU A 203 21.32 13.26 -3.42
CA LEU A 203 20.09 13.60 -4.17
C LEU A 203 20.36 13.81 -5.68
N GLU A 204 21.44 13.21 -6.19
CA GLU A 204 21.72 13.15 -7.62
C GLU A 204 20.83 12.12 -8.30
N GLU A 205 20.27 12.48 -9.46
CA GLU A 205 19.43 11.59 -10.26
C GLU A 205 20.28 10.53 -10.97
N GLU A 206 19.84 9.29 -10.90
CA GLU A 206 20.42 8.15 -11.61
C GLU A 206 19.31 7.27 -12.19
N PRO A 207 19.60 6.50 -13.26
CA PRO A 207 18.64 5.51 -13.75
C PRO A 207 18.28 4.52 -12.65
N SER A 208 17.00 4.19 -12.54
CA SER A 208 16.54 3.14 -11.61
C SER A 208 17.20 1.81 -11.97
N ASP A 209 17.75 1.14 -10.96
CA ASP A 209 18.49 -0.11 -11.10
C ASP A 209 17.87 -1.19 -10.23
N GLY A 210 17.15 -2.12 -10.85
CA GLY A 210 16.55 -3.26 -10.16
C GLY A 210 17.57 -4.17 -9.44
N ALA A 211 18.85 -4.20 -9.87
CA ALA A 211 19.88 -4.93 -9.16
C ALA A 211 20.27 -4.21 -7.85
N LYS A 212 20.39 -2.89 -7.87
CA LYS A 212 20.62 -2.08 -6.64
C LYS A 212 19.47 -2.23 -5.65
N ILE A 213 18.22 -2.25 -6.13
CA ILE A 213 17.03 -2.44 -5.27
C ILE A 213 17.03 -3.84 -4.65
N ARG A 214 17.31 -4.89 -5.42
CA ARG A 214 17.43 -6.25 -4.88
C ARG A 214 18.57 -6.38 -3.87
N GLU A 215 19.70 -5.75 -4.15
CA GLU A 215 20.85 -5.72 -3.23
C GLU A 215 20.49 -4.99 -1.92
N MET A 216 19.72 -3.92 -1.98
CA MET A 216 19.24 -3.24 -0.79
C MET A 216 18.33 -4.15 0.06
N PHE A 217 17.37 -4.86 -0.54
CA PHE A 217 16.57 -5.85 0.16
C PHE A 217 17.43 -6.95 0.79
N ARG A 218 18.43 -7.43 0.07
CA ARG A 218 19.37 -8.44 0.57
C ARG A 218 20.10 -7.94 1.82
N ARG A 219 20.69 -6.74 1.78
CA ARG A 219 21.40 -6.13 2.91
C ARG A 219 20.49 -5.89 4.11
N GLU A 220 19.25 -5.48 3.87
CA GLU A 220 18.28 -5.30 4.94
C GLU A 220 17.93 -6.62 5.64
N ASN A 221 17.78 -7.71 4.88
CA ASN A 221 17.58 -9.04 5.43
C ASN A 221 18.82 -9.52 6.21
N GLU A 222 20.03 -9.33 5.69
CA GLU A 222 21.27 -9.67 6.37
C GLU A 222 21.46 -8.89 7.66
N ARG A 223 21.10 -7.58 7.68
CA ARG A 223 21.12 -6.75 8.89
C ARG A 223 20.32 -7.35 10.05
N LEU A 224 19.28 -8.11 9.73
CA LEU A 224 18.42 -8.81 10.69
C LEU A 224 18.82 -10.28 10.91
N GLY A 225 19.88 -10.76 10.25
CA GLY A 225 20.28 -12.17 10.32
C GLY A 225 19.32 -13.14 9.62
N LEU A 226 18.53 -12.64 8.65
CA LEU A 226 17.58 -13.45 7.90
C LEU A 226 18.28 -14.12 6.71
N SER A 227 17.98 -15.40 6.49
CA SER A 227 18.44 -16.12 5.30
C SER A 227 17.72 -15.60 4.05
N ILE A 228 18.49 -15.48 2.96
CA ILE A 228 18.00 -15.06 1.65
C ILE A 228 17.38 -16.27 0.93
#